data_8274db5d4b6852543210afd4d05f9030
#
_entry.id   8274db5d4b6852543210afd4d05f9030
#
_cell.length_a   1.000
_cell.length_b   1.000
_cell.length_c   1.000
_cell.angle_alpha   90.00
_cell.angle_beta   90.00
_cell.angle_gamma   90.00
#
_symmetry.space_group_name_H-M   'P 1'
#
loop_
_entity.id
_entity.type
_entity.pdbx_description
1 polymer ?
#
loop_
_entity_poly.entity_id
_entity_poly.type
_entity_poly.pdbx_seq_one_letter_code
_entity_poly.pdbx_strand_id
1 'polypeptide(L)'
;MNKTQALHQFWNSFEIDAYEENSVPDDAKLPYITYQNESDMLDVKCLLTANIWYKSTSWKKIIDKAEEISKKINLHGHYIKEFDNGFLYITSGEPFMQTMSDPADELVKRVLLNITIEYLCSY
;
A
#
# COMPACT_ATOMS: atom_id res chain seq x y z
N MET A 1 18.05 -7.32 -3.47
CA MET A 1 16.57 -7.34 -3.36
C MET A 1 15.99 -6.93 -4.71
N ASN A 2 14.96 -7.63 -5.17
CA ASN A 2 14.30 -7.30 -6.43
C ASN A 2 13.15 -6.30 -6.20
N LYS A 3 12.49 -5.88 -7.28
CA LYS A 3 11.42 -4.87 -7.17
C LYS A 3 10.19 -5.38 -6.41
N THR A 4 9.85 -6.65 -6.51
CA THR A 4 8.75 -7.24 -5.74
C THR A 4 9.04 -7.20 -4.25
N GLN A 5 10.25 -7.53 -3.85
CA GLN A 5 10.68 -7.45 -2.45
C GLN A 5 10.71 -6.01 -1.93
N ALA A 6 11.14 -5.07 -2.77
CA ALA A 6 11.15 -3.65 -2.40
C ALA A 6 9.74 -3.13 -2.15
N LEU A 7 8.78 -3.49 -3.00
CA LEU A 7 7.39 -3.09 -2.83
C LEU A 7 6.81 -3.70 -1.55
N HIS A 8 7.08 -4.97 -1.29
CA HIS A 8 6.62 -5.63 -0.05
C HIS A 8 7.21 -4.95 1.18
N GLN A 9 8.51 -4.63 1.17
CA GLN A 9 9.15 -3.94 2.30
C GLN A 9 8.52 -2.56 2.56
N PHE A 10 8.17 -1.83 1.51
CA PHE A 10 7.48 -0.56 1.67
C PHE A 10 6.17 -0.76 2.43
N TRP A 11 5.30 -1.66 1.95
CA TRP A 11 4.00 -1.87 2.59
C TRP A 11 4.11 -2.48 3.98
N ASN A 12 5.11 -3.32 4.21
CA ASN A 12 5.31 -4.00 5.51
C ASN A 12 5.98 -3.10 6.56
N SER A 13 6.31 -1.85 6.22
CA SER A 13 7.01 -0.93 7.11
C SER A 13 6.10 -0.12 8.04
N PHE A 14 4.79 -0.36 8.00
CA PHE A 14 3.81 0.43 8.76
C PHE A 14 3.32 -0.25 10.05
N GLU A 15 4.12 -1.18 10.58
CA GLU A 15 3.87 -1.85 11.88
C GLU A 15 2.67 -2.78 11.91
N ILE A 16 2.05 -3.06 10.77
CA ILE A 16 1.04 -4.10 10.58
C ILE A 16 1.47 -4.97 9.41
N ASP A 17 1.00 -6.21 9.39
CA ASP A 17 1.34 -7.13 8.32
C ASP A 17 0.82 -6.64 6.97
N ALA A 18 1.59 -6.90 5.93
CA ALA A 18 1.20 -6.57 4.56
C ALA A 18 1.32 -7.81 3.69
N TYR A 19 0.33 -8.00 2.82
CA TYR A 19 0.28 -9.14 1.90
C TYR A 19 -0.04 -8.66 0.50
N GLU A 20 0.58 -9.29 -0.49
CA GLU A 20 0.13 -9.13 -1.87
C GLU A 20 -1.31 -9.68 -1.94
N GLU A 21 -2.22 -8.99 -2.65
CA GLU A 21 -3.66 -9.24 -2.54
C GLU A 21 -4.10 -10.66 -2.93
N ASN A 22 -3.30 -11.36 -3.75
CA ASN A 22 -3.59 -12.73 -4.16
C ASN A 22 -2.92 -13.78 -3.26
N SER A 23 -2.19 -13.36 -2.24
CA SER A 23 -1.39 -14.24 -1.39
C SER A 23 -1.66 -14.04 0.10
N VAL A 24 -2.89 -13.65 0.44
CA VAL A 24 -3.29 -13.48 1.84
C VAL A 24 -3.49 -14.85 2.47
N PRO A 25 -2.77 -15.19 3.58
CA PRO A 25 -3.00 -16.47 4.26
C PRO A 25 -4.41 -16.58 4.82
N ASP A 26 -4.96 -17.78 4.83
CA ASP A 26 -6.30 -18.03 5.38
C ASP A 26 -6.40 -17.69 6.87
N ASP A 27 -5.27 -17.77 7.60
CA ASP A 27 -5.19 -17.45 9.02
C ASP A 27 -4.74 -16.02 9.30
N ALA A 28 -4.68 -15.17 8.29
CA ALA A 28 -4.28 -13.78 8.49
C ALA A 28 -5.26 -13.07 9.44
N LYS A 29 -4.69 -12.29 10.36
CA LYS A 29 -5.47 -11.59 11.40
C LYS A 29 -5.43 -10.09 11.15
N LEU A 30 -6.58 -9.45 11.28
CA LEU A 30 -6.69 -8.01 11.24
C LEU A 30 -5.96 -7.37 12.44
N PRO A 31 -5.30 -6.22 12.29
CA PRO A 31 -5.24 -5.42 11.06
C PRO A 31 -4.14 -5.88 10.09
N TYR A 32 -4.37 -5.66 8.81
CA TYR A 32 -3.32 -5.88 7.81
C TYR A 32 -3.57 -5.00 6.58
N ILE A 33 -2.57 -4.95 5.70
CA ILE A 33 -2.65 -4.26 4.42
C ILE A 33 -2.60 -5.31 3.31
N THR A 34 -3.45 -5.16 2.31
CA THR A 34 -3.32 -5.92 1.05
C THR A 34 -2.98 -4.94 -0.06
N TYR A 35 -2.09 -5.31 -0.97
CA TYR A 35 -1.64 -4.43 -2.04
C TYR A 35 -1.55 -5.17 -3.36
N GLN A 36 -1.70 -4.42 -4.45
CA GLN A 36 -1.49 -4.93 -5.79
C GLN A 36 0.00 -4.95 -6.09
N ASN A 37 0.44 -6.01 -6.78
CA ASN A 37 1.80 -6.11 -7.29
C ASN A 37 1.72 -6.27 -8.81
N GLU A 38 1.68 -5.16 -9.51
CA GLU A 38 1.67 -5.12 -10.96
C GLU A 38 2.82 -4.22 -11.42
N SER A 39 3.41 -4.55 -12.55
CA SER A 39 4.41 -3.71 -13.16
C SER A 39 4.20 -3.69 -14.66
N ASP A 40 4.43 -2.53 -15.24
CA ASP A 40 4.38 -2.32 -16.68
C ASP A 40 5.82 -2.12 -17.18
N MET A 41 5.97 -1.58 -18.38
CA MET A 41 7.29 -1.26 -18.92
C MET A 41 8.02 -0.27 -18.00
N LEU A 42 9.35 -0.29 -18.07
CA LEU A 42 10.18 0.65 -17.32
C LEU A 42 9.82 2.09 -17.67
N ASP A 43 9.92 2.97 -16.68
CA ASP A 43 9.64 4.39 -16.79
C ASP A 43 8.17 4.72 -17.07
N VAL A 44 7.27 3.74 -16.95
CA VAL A 44 5.83 3.96 -17.09
C VAL A 44 5.19 3.97 -15.70
N LYS A 45 4.37 5.00 -15.44
CA LYS A 45 3.63 5.09 -14.19
C LYS A 45 2.48 4.11 -14.16
N CYS A 46 2.39 3.36 -13.07
CA CYS A 46 1.27 2.43 -12.83
C CYS A 46 0.44 2.97 -11.69
N LEU A 47 -0.88 3.06 -11.90
CA LEU A 47 -1.81 3.35 -10.80
C LEU A 47 -2.14 2.03 -10.13
N LEU A 48 -1.78 1.91 -8.85
CA LEU A 48 -2.02 0.70 -8.06
C LEU A 48 -2.86 1.03 -6.84
N THR A 49 -3.56 0.02 -6.35
CA THR A 49 -4.36 0.15 -5.15
C THR A 49 -3.82 -0.71 -4.03
N ALA A 50 -4.10 -0.30 -2.80
CA ALA A 50 -3.90 -1.10 -1.62
C ALA A 50 -5.11 -0.89 -0.71
N ASN A 51 -5.32 -1.81 0.21
CA ASN A 51 -6.40 -1.72 1.17
C ASN A 51 -5.84 -1.91 2.57
N ILE A 52 -6.27 -1.06 3.49
CA ILE A 52 -6.03 -1.26 4.92
C ILE A 52 -7.29 -1.88 5.50
N TRP A 53 -7.12 -2.92 6.31
CA TRP A 53 -8.23 -3.66 6.92
C TRP A 53 -8.09 -3.64 8.43
N TYR A 54 -9.11 -3.17 9.14
CA TYR A 54 -9.17 -3.17 10.59
C TYR A 54 -10.50 -3.74 11.07
N LYS A 55 -10.49 -4.33 12.25
CA LYS A 55 -11.73 -4.69 12.94
C LYS A 55 -11.87 -3.76 14.15
N SER A 56 -12.82 -2.83 14.10
CA SER A 56 -12.98 -1.77 15.10
C SER A 56 -14.38 -1.17 15.04
N THR A 57 -14.85 -0.65 16.15
CA THR A 57 -16.10 0.12 16.20
C THR A 57 -15.92 1.55 15.68
N SER A 58 -14.70 2.00 15.51
CA SER A 58 -14.36 3.37 15.13
C SER A 58 -13.47 3.38 13.90
N TRP A 59 -13.58 4.46 13.11
CA TRP A 59 -12.72 4.70 11.97
C TRP A 59 -11.36 5.31 12.34
N LYS A 60 -11.16 5.68 13.62
CA LYS A 60 -9.98 6.44 14.02
C LYS A 60 -8.66 5.72 13.71
N LYS A 61 -8.51 4.46 14.11
CA LYS A 61 -7.24 3.73 13.93
C LYS A 61 -6.89 3.54 12.47
N ILE A 62 -7.88 3.19 11.65
CA ILE A 62 -7.62 2.95 10.22
C ILE A 62 -7.31 4.25 9.49
N ILE A 63 -7.99 5.35 9.83
CA ILE A 63 -7.70 6.66 9.27
C ILE A 63 -6.31 7.14 9.69
N ASP A 64 -5.94 6.94 10.97
CA ASP A 64 -4.60 7.30 11.46
C ASP A 64 -3.52 6.51 10.68
N LYS A 65 -3.77 5.25 10.37
CA LYS A 65 -2.84 4.44 9.59
C LYS A 65 -2.72 4.97 8.14
N ALA A 66 -3.84 5.33 7.52
CA ALA A 66 -3.84 5.92 6.18
C ALA A 66 -3.06 7.24 6.17
N GLU A 67 -3.23 8.07 7.20
CA GLU A 67 -2.47 9.33 7.35
C GLU A 67 -0.97 9.06 7.51
N GLU A 68 -0.60 8.05 8.27
CA GLU A 68 0.81 7.65 8.45
C GLU A 68 1.43 7.27 7.11
N ILE A 69 0.71 6.49 6.30
CA ILE A 69 1.17 6.09 4.97
C ILE A 69 1.29 7.31 4.06
N SER A 70 0.30 8.19 4.09
CA SER A 70 0.31 9.44 3.32
C SER A 70 1.53 10.29 3.67
N LYS A 71 1.84 10.44 4.96
CA LYS A 71 2.99 11.23 5.41
C LYS A 71 4.30 10.63 4.91
N LYS A 72 4.44 9.32 4.95
CA LYS A 72 5.66 8.66 4.47
C LYS A 72 5.86 8.88 2.97
N ILE A 73 4.79 8.76 2.19
CA ILE A 73 4.86 8.95 0.73
C ILE A 73 5.18 10.43 0.42
N ASN A 74 4.56 11.35 1.12
CA ASN A 74 4.59 12.78 0.76
C ASN A 74 5.60 13.61 1.54
N LEU A 75 6.46 13.00 2.36
CA LEU A 75 7.43 13.72 3.18
C LEU A 75 8.30 14.67 2.34
N HIS A 76 8.67 14.25 1.14
CA HIS A 76 9.41 15.07 0.17
C HIS A 76 8.67 15.17 -1.17
N GLY A 77 7.33 14.97 -1.16
CA GLY A 77 6.51 14.92 -2.36
C GLY A 77 6.50 13.56 -3.05
N HIS A 78 7.36 12.65 -2.61
CA HIS A 78 7.50 11.30 -3.17
C HIS A 78 8.23 10.40 -2.19
N TYR A 79 8.23 9.10 -2.46
CA TYR A 79 9.00 8.10 -1.73
C TYR A 79 9.82 7.28 -2.72
N ILE A 80 11.09 7.07 -2.41
CA ILE A 80 12.00 6.27 -3.24
C ILE A 80 12.48 5.08 -2.42
N LYS A 81 12.43 3.88 -3.02
CA LYS A 81 12.95 2.65 -2.43
C LYS A 81 13.89 2.00 -3.43
N GLU A 82 15.14 1.77 -3.01
CA GLU A 82 16.13 1.13 -3.87
C GLU A 82 15.90 -0.39 -3.94
N PHE A 83 16.21 -0.96 -5.08
CA PHE A 83 16.33 -2.40 -5.27
C PHE A 83 17.49 -2.66 -6.25
N ASP A 84 17.76 -3.94 -6.53
CA ASP A 84 18.86 -4.31 -7.42
C ASP A 84 18.66 -3.65 -8.80
N ASN A 85 19.67 -2.92 -9.27
CA ASN A 85 19.69 -2.25 -10.57
C ASN A 85 18.68 -1.12 -10.75
N GLY A 86 18.14 -0.57 -9.65
CA GLY A 86 17.19 0.53 -9.81
C GLY A 86 16.52 0.96 -8.53
N PHE A 87 15.41 1.64 -8.69
CA PHE A 87 14.59 2.06 -7.57
C PHE A 87 13.14 2.21 -8.00
N LEU A 88 12.25 2.13 -7.00
CA LEU A 88 10.84 2.38 -7.20
C LEU A 88 10.51 3.76 -6.63
N TYR A 89 9.67 4.49 -7.36
CA TYR A 89 9.28 5.85 -7.07
C TYR A 89 7.78 5.86 -6.82
N ILE A 90 7.35 6.28 -5.63
CA ILE A 90 5.95 6.22 -5.22
C ILE A 90 5.44 7.63 -4.98
N THR A 91 4.26 7.92 -5.53
CA THR A 91 3.51 9.15 -5.25
C THR A 91 2.07 8.80 -4.93
N SER A 92 1.34 9.73 -4.33
CA SER A 92 -0.08 9.55 -4.05
C SER A 92 -0.90 9.59 -5.34
N GLY A 93 -1.89 8.69 -5.45
CA GLY A 93 -2.92 8.79 -6.47
C GLY A 93 -4.04 9.75 -6.04
N GLU A 94 -5.03 9.94 -6.90
CA GLU A 94 -6.19 10.79 -6.63
C GLU A 94 -7.49 10.04 -6.86
N PRO A 95 -8.38 9.96 -5.86
CA PRO A 95 -8.15 10.38 -4.47
C PRO A 95 -7.15 9.44 -3.80
N PHE A 96 -6.42 9.94 -2.78
CA PHE A 96 -5.45 9.09 -2.10
C PHE A 96 -6.14 7.98 -1.32
N MET A 97 -7.20 8.30 -0.56
CA MET A 97 -7.89 7.30 0.24
C MET A 97 -9.41 7.41 0.12
N GLN A 98 -10.07 6.26 0.28
CA GLN A 98 -11.52 6.16 0.30
C GLN A 98 -11.93 5.17 1.39
N THR A 99 -12.83 5.59 2.28
CA THR A 99 -13.37 4.70 3.32
C THR A 99 -14.45 3.81 2.70
N MET A 100 -14.42 2.53 3.06
CA MET A 100 -15.39 1.54 2.55
C MET A 100 -15.84 0.64 3.69
N SER A 101 -17.13 0.43 3.83
CA SER A 101 -17.69 -0.47 4.83
C SER A 101 -17.92 -1.85 4.24
N ASP A 102 -17.80 -2.88 5.08
CA ASP A 102 -18.13 -4.24 4.70
C ASP A 102 -19.62 -4.47 5.00
N PRO A 103 -20.46 -4.78 3.99
CA PRO A 103 -21.88 -5.01 4.23
C PRO A 103 -22.17 -6.25 5.08
N ALA A 104 -21.23 -7.19 5.17
CA ALA A 104 -21.40 -8.44 5.93
C ALA A 104 -21.00 -8.30 7.41
N ASP A 105 -20.12 -7.34 7.76
CA ASP A 105 -19.64 -7.14 9.14
C ASP A 105 -19.34 -5.66 9.37
N GLU A 106 -20.16 -5.02 10.20
CA GLU A 106 -20.02 -3.59 10.52
C GLU A 106 -18.70 -3.24 11.23
N LEU A 107 -18.09 -4.23 11.88
CA LEU A 107 -16.83 -4.01 12.60
C LEU A 107 -15.63 -4.03 11.66
N VAL A 108 -15.76 -4.61 10.47
CA VAL A 108 -14.67 -4.62 9.49
C VAL A 108 -14.68 -3.29 8.74
N LYS A 109 -13.59 -2.55 8.89
CA LYS A 109 -13.37 -1.27 8.22
C LYS A 109 -12.30 -1.46 7.16
N ARG A 110 -12.52 -0.88 6.00
CA ARG A 110 -11.56 -0.91 4.90
C ARG A 110 -11.31 0.49 4.38
N VAL A 111 -10.05 0.82 4.14
CA VAL A 111 -9.67 2.05 3.45
C VAL A 111 -8.93 1.66 2.18
N LEU A 112 -9.46 2.08 1.04
CA LEU A 112 -8.82 1.91 -0.25
C LEU A 112 -7.83 3.04 -0.45
N LEU A 113 -6.59 2.70 -0.78
CA LEU A 113 -5.53 3.66 -1.09
C LEU A 113 -5.19 3.58 -2.57
N ASN A 114 -5.02 4.74 -3.19
CA ASN A 114 -4.54 4.85 -4.56
C ASN A 114 -3.13 5.44 -4.55
N ILE A 115 -2.20 4.75 -5.18
CA ILE A 115 -0.83 5.23 -5.32
C ILE A 115 -0.40 5.11 -6.77
N THR A 116 0.60 5.89 -7.14
CA THR A 116 1.24 5.80 -8.44
C THR A 116 2.66 5.29 -8.23
N ILE A 117 3.05 4.24 -8.94
CA ILE A 117 4.38 3.65 -8.85
C ILE A 117 5.05 3.72 -10.21
N GLU A 118 6.33 4.07 -10.19
CA GLU A 118 7.19 4.06 -11.37
C GLU A 118 8.45 3.28 -11.01
N TYR A 119 8.79 2.29 -11.84
CA TYR A 119 10.02 1.51 -11.66
C TYR A 119 11.09 2.09 -12.58
N LEU A 120 12.17 2.54 -11.98
CA LEU A 120 13.31 3.14 -12.69
C LEU A 120 14.52 2.23 -12.54
N CYS A 121 15.04 1.74 -13.63
CA CYS A 121 16.18 0.84 -13.64
C CYS A 121 17.40 1.48 -14.30
N SER A 122 18.58 1.13 -13.82
CA SER A 122 19.85 1.73 -14.23
C SER A 122 20.69 0.78 -15.09
N TYR A 123 20.07 0.05 -15.98
CA TYR A 123 20.83 -0.82 -16.89
C TYR A 123 20.64 -0.50 -18.34
#